data_a31500996b73e53923aa8196a25e0b6a
#
_entry.id   a31500996b73e53923aa8196a25e0b6a
#
_cell.length_a   1.000
_cell.length_b   1.000
_cell.length_c   1.000
_cell.angle_alpha   90.00
_cell.angle_beta   90.00
_cell.angle_gamma   90.00
#
_symmetry.space_group_name_H-M   'P 1'
#
loop_
_entity.id
_entity.type
_entity.pdbx_description
1 polymer ?
#
loop_
_entity_poly.entity_id
_entity_poly.type
_entity_poly.pdbx_seq_one_letter_code
_entity_poly.pdbx_strand_id
1 'polypeptide(L)'
;THEVTLTFDGADTEVCDIFVFSGDDIPDWVQRWEPAEGDADLVLLSTHADDEQLFLLGVLPYYAGEMGYQVQVIYFTNHWAVRDRPHEQLNGLWTVGVTRYPVISELPDGWNGVARDMKNAYRSAVANGFTRDRLVELQVEYLRRFRPQVVVGHDPNGEYGHPQHIINTETLMDALTLAADPTYSEETAADYGVWDVPKTYLHLYGENRITMDWDRPLARFGGKTAYEMSKLGFACHRSQHYTWFSDWLSGARGNYTKATDIKKYSPTEYGLYRTTVGADTGVGGWDFFENLTVRSTETSEIDGSET
;
A
#
# COMPACT_ATOMS: atom_id res chain seq x y z
N THR A 1 23.73 0.42 -35.54
CA THR A 1 22.57 -0.40 -35.11
C THR A 1 22.97 -1.21 -33.88
N HIS A 2 22.24 -1.05 -32.81
CA HIS A 2 22.42 -1.89 -31.61
C HIS A 2 21.29 -2.93 -31.60
N GLU A 3 21.65 -4.16 -31.30
CA GLU A 3 20.69 -5.23 -31.07
C GLU A 3 20.35 -5.25 -29.58
N VAL A 4 19.07 -5.29 -29.27
CA VAL A 4 18.57 -5.43 -27.90
C VAL A 4 17.84 -6.78 -27.81
N THR A 5 18.27 -7.62 -26.90
CA THR A 5 17.64 -8.92 -26.65
C THR A 5 16.84 -8.83 -25.35
N LEU A 6 15.55 -9.15 -25.40
CA LEU A 6 14.70 -9.31 -24.24
C LEU A 6 14.59 -10.78 -23.91
N THR A 7 14.94 -11.16 -22.69
CA THR A 7 14.82 -12.53 -22.19
C THR A 7 13.79 -12.57 -21.09
N PHE A 8 12.87 -13.51 -21.18
CA PHE A 8 11.84 -13.75 -20.16
C PHE A 8 12.13 -15.11 -19.52
N ASP A 9 12.30 -15.12 -18.21
CA ASP A 9 12.64 -16.33 -17.44
C ASP A 9 11.42 -17.19 -17.10
N GLY A 10 10.21 -16.68 -17.34
CA GLY A 10 8.95 -17.39 -17.08
C GLY A 10 8.34 -18.03 -18.32
N ALA A 11 7.68 -19.16 -18.13
CA ALA A 11 6.71 -19.65 -19.11
C ALA A 11 5.46 -18.75 -19.09
N ASP A 12 4.75 -18.66 -20.21
CA ASP A 12 3.49 -17.94 -20.35
C ASP A 12 3.58 -16.40 -20.16
N THR A 13 4.73 -15.81 -20.52
CA THR A 13 4.87 -14.36 -20.56
C THR A 13 4.09 -13.79 -21.75
N GLU A 14 3.18 -12.88 -21.48
CA GLU A 14 2.45 -12.13 -22.51
C GLU A 14 3.04 -10.71 -22.64
N VAL A 15 3.49 -10.36 -23.84
CA VAL A 15 3.97 -9.03 -24.18
C VAL A 15 2.93 -8.35 -25.06
N CYS A 16 2.28 -7.30 -24.54
CA CYS A 16 1.26 -6.58 -25.30
C CYS A 16 1.87 -5.56 -26.27
N ASP A 17 2.79 -4.72 -25.75
CA ASP A 17 3.42 -3.65 -26.53
C ASP A 17 4.89 -3.47 -26.10
N ILE A 18 5.72 -3.05 -27.07
CA ILE A 18 7.10 -2.63 -26.82
C ILE A 18 7.29 -1.27 -27.47
N PHE A 19 7.60 -0.28 -26.66
CA PHE A 19 7.93 1.06 -27.16
C PHE A 19 9.44 1.27 -27.08
N VAL A 20 10.04 1.74 -28.17
CA VAL A 20 11.47 2.03 -28.24
C VAL A 20 11.64 3.52 -28.52
N PHE A 21 12.34 4.19 -27.62
CA PHE A 21 12.66 5.61 -27.74
C PHE A 21 14.14 5.77 -28.05
N SER A 22 14.47 6.71 -28.94
CA SER A 22 15.85 7.10 -29.25
C SER A 22 16.14 8.46 -28.63
N GLY A 23 17.18 8.53 -27.78
CA GLY A 23 17.54 9.74 -27.07
C GLY A 23 16.99 9.80 -25.64
N ASP A 24 17.18 10.94 -24.99
CA ASP A 24 16.81 11.13 -23.58
C ASP A 24 15.38 11.67 -23.39
N ASP A 25 14.72 12.06 -24.50
CA ASP A 25 13.36 12.58 -24.48
C ASP A 25 12.34 11.43 -24.42
N ILE A 26 12.05 10.98 -23.21
CA ILE A 26 10.99 10.01 -22.97
C ILE A 26 9.67 10.77 -22.78
N PRO A 27 8.60 10.42 -23.53
CA PRO A 27 7.30 11.09 -23.40
C PRO A 27 6.75 11.05 -21.97
N ASP A 28 6.06 12.13 -21.55
CA ASP A 28 5.50 12.28 -20.19
C ASP A 28 4.50 11.20 -19.79
N TRP A 29 3.88 10.51 -20.77
CA TRP A 29 2.95 9.41 -20.49
C TRP A 29 3.63 8.11 -20.08
N VAL A 30 4.96 8.00 -20.25
CA VAL A 30 5.72 6.81 -19.83
C VAL A 30 5.92 6.82 -18.33
N GLN A 31 5.38 5.81 -17.66
CA GLN A 31 5.59 5.60 -16.23
C GLN A 31 7.00 5.06 -16.00
N ARG A 32 7.77 5.74 -15.17
CA ARG A 32 9.13 5.35 -14.81
C ARG A 32 9.14 4.79 -13.40
N TRP A 33 9.01 3.49 -13.30
CA TRP A 33 8.99 2.82 -12.02
C TRP A 33 10.39 2.62 -11.46
N GLU A 34 10.55 3.00 -10.19
CA GLU A 34 11.71 2.68 -9.39
C GLU A 34 11.60 1.25 -8.85
N PRO A 35 12.73 0.51 -8.72
CA PRO A 35 12.69 -0.83 -8.12
C PRO A 35 12.10 -0.83 -6.71
N ALA A 36 11.47 -1.95 -6.31
CA ALA A 36 11.02 -2.19 -4.94
C ALA A 36 12.19 -2.58 -4.05
N GLU A 37 13.09 -1.63 -3.80
CA GLU A 37 14.36 -1.86 -3.08
C GLU A 37 14.62 -0.76 -2.07
N GLY A 38 15.45 -1.07 -1.05
CA GLY A 38 15.87 -0.13 -0.02
C GLY A 38 14.79 0.22 1.00
N ASP A 39 15.17 1.03 1.95
CA ASP A 39 14.32 1.46 3.06
C ASP A 39 13.09 2.24 2.57
N ALA A 40 11.99 2.10 3.27
CA ALA A 40 10.78 2.88 3.05
C ALA A 40 10.49 3.78 4.25
N ASP A 41 10.01 5.00 4.02
CA ASP A 41 9.47 5.81 5.10
C ASP A 41 8.13 5.22 5.57
N LEU A 42 7.28 4.83 4.60
CA LEU A 42 5.98 4.22 4.86
C LEU A 42 5.80 2.95 4.03
N VAL A 43 5.33 1.88 4.67
CA VAL A 43 4.76 0.71 4.00
C VAL A 43 3.24 0.75 4.12
N LEU A 44 2.55 0.70 2.98
CA LEU A 44 1.11 0.52 2.91
C LEU A 44 0.81 -0.94 2.56
N LEU A 45 0.15 -1.65 3.47
CA LEU A 45 -0.30 -3.03 3.27
C LEU A 45 -1.75 -3.03 2.79
N SER A 46 -1.92 -3.07 1.48
CA SER A 46 -3.22 -3.25 0.82
C SER A 46 -3.51 -4.73 0.65
N THR A 47 -4.77 -5.14 0.70
CA THR A 47 -5.13 -6.53 0.43
C THR A 47 -5.36 -6.74 -1.06
N HIS A 48 -6.28 -6.00 -1.65
CA HIS A 48 -6.58 -6.09 -3.07
C HIS A 48 -6.15 -4.82 -3.81
N ALA A 49 -5.99 -4.95 -5.12
CA ALA A 49 -5.75 -3.80 -5.99
C ALA A 49 -7.07 -3.01 -6.13
N ASP A 50 -7.18 -1.92 -5.43
CA ASP A 50 -8.21 -0.90 -5.27
C ASP A 50 -8.43 -0.46 -3.81
N ASP A 51 -8.13 -1.30 -2.83
CA ASP A 51 -8.29 -0.99 -1.39
C ASP A 51 -7.51 0.26 -0.99
N GLU A 52 -6.34 0.49 -1.58
CA GLU A 52 -5.49 1.65 -1.34
C GLU A 52 -6.18 2.97 -1.75
N GLN A 53 -7.16 2.90 -2.65
CA GLN A 53 -7.95 4.04 -3.09
C GLN A 53 -9.31 4.11 -2.41
N LEU A 54 -9.79 3.00 -1.83
CA LEU A 54 -11.09 2.89 -1.20
C LEU A 54 -11.02 3.09 0.31
N PHE A 55 -10.41 2.14 1.01
CA PHE A 55 -10.38 2.12 2.48
C PHE A 55 -9.20 2.90 3.05
N LEU A 56 -8.05 2.84 2.37
CA LEU A 56 -6.82 3.53 2.74
C LEU A 56 -6.66 4.84 1.94
N LEU A 57 -7.77 5.35 1.43
CA LEU A 57 -7.88 6.58 0.65
C LEU A 57 -7.09 7.72 1.31
N GLY A 58 -6.40 8.50 0.51
CA GLY A 58 -5.66 9.69 0.94
C GLY A 58 -4.22 9.43 1.38
N VAL A 59 -3.89 8.21 1.83
CA VAL A 59 -2.53 7.89 2.31
C VAL A 59 -1.49 8.09 1.20
N LEU A 60 -1.71 7.46 0.05
CA LEU A 60 -0.75 7.52 -1.07
C LEU A 60 -0.61 8.92 -1.67
N PRO A 61 -1.70 9.60 -2.07
CA PRO A 61 -1.55 10.95 -2.63
C PRO A 61 -0.92 11.93 -1.67
N TYR A 62 -1.12 11.76 -0.35
CA TYR A 62 -0.52 12.65 0.62
C TYR A 62 0.96 12.32 0.86
N TYR A 63 1.31 11.09 1.26
CA TYR A 63 2.69 10.76 1.63
C TYR A 63 3.61 10.54 0.44
N ALA A 64 3.20 9.79 -0.57
CA ALA A 64 4.00 9.60 -1.78
C ALA A 64 3.95 10.83 -2.69
N GLY A 65 2.75 11.29 -3.02
CA GLY A 65 2.55 12.35 -4.00
C GLY A 65 2.96 13.73 -3.48
N GLU A 66 2.32 14.21 -2.41
CA GLU A 66 2.55 15.58 -1.92
C GLU A 66 3.86 15.71 -1.14
N MET A 67 4.09 14.79 -0.18
CA MET A 67 5.28 14.86 0.67
C MET A 67 6.54 14.32 0.00
N GLY A 68 6.41 13.47 -1.02
CA GLY A 68 7.54 12.84 -1.71
C GLY A 68 8.28 11.81 -0.86
N TYR A 69 7.60 11.22 0.13
CA TYR A 69 8.19 10.19 0.97
C TYR A 69 8.38 8.88 0.19
N GLN A 70 9.34 8.08 0.61
CA GLN A 70 9.59 6.76 0.04
C GLN A 70 8.50 5.79 0.53
N VAL A 71 7.43 5.66 -0.26
CA VAL A 71 6.30 4.79 0.07
C VAL A 71 6.39 3.48 -0.72
N GLN A 72 6.41 2.36 0.01
CA GLN A 72 6.31 1.03 -0.58
C GLN A 72 4.89 0.49 -0.39
N VAL A 73 4.21 0.24 -1.50
CA VAL A 73 2.91 -0.45 -1.48
C VAL A 73 3.13 -1.94 -1.62
N ILE A 74 2.47 -2.71 -0.75
CA ILE A 74 2.50 -4.17 -0.76
C ILE A 74 1.07 -4.68 -0.85
N TYR A 75 0.80 -5.51 -1.86
CA TYR A 75 -0.49 -6.18 -2.03
C TYR A 75 -0.42 -7.60 -1.50
N PHE A 76 -1.31 -7.90 -0.56
CA PHE A 76 -1.40 -9.19 0.10
C PHE A 76 -1.91 -10.30 -0.83
N THR A 77 -2.72 -9.93 -1.82
CA THR A 77 -3.20 -10.84 -2.87
C THR A 77 -2.82 -10.34 -4.25
N ASN A 78 -2.70 -11.29 -5.19
CA ASN A 78 -2.61 -10.95 -6.61
C ASN A 78 -3.96 -11.08 -7.31
N HIS A 79 -4.02 -10.49 -8.50
CA HIS A 79 -5.19 -10.54 -9.38
C HIS A 79 -4.84 -11.02 -10.78
N TRP A 80 -3.82 -11.86 -10.93
CA TRP A 80 -3.34 -12.31 -12.24
C TRP A 80 -4.38 -13.09 -13.04
N ALA A 81 -5.40 -13.64 -12.38
CA ALA A 81 -6.54 -14.26 -13.07
C ALA A 81 -7.42 -13.24 -13.82
N VAL A 82 -7.30 -11.95 -13.55
CA VAL A 82 -8.03 -10.87 -14.22
C VAL A 82 -7.02 -10.01 -14.97
N ARG A 83 -6.94 -10.21 -16.27
CA ARG A 83 -5.88 -9.68 -17.16
C ARG A 83 -5.64 -8.17 -17.01
N ASP A 84 -6.69 -7.39 -16.85
CA ASP A 84 -6.59 -5.93 -16.83
C ASP A 84 -6.18 -5.36 -15.46
N ARG A 85 -6.42 -6.09 -14.36
CA ARG A 85 -6.19 -5.56 -13.01
C ARG A 85 -4.75 -5.17 -12.68
N PRO A 86 -3.70 -5.87 -13.11
CA PRO A 86 -2.33 -5.41 -12.89
C PRO A 86 -2.03 -4.05 -13.53
N HIS A 87 -2.57 -3.78 -14.72
CA HIS A 87 -2.43 -2.48 -15.38
C HIS A 87 -3.24 -1.39 -14.69
N GLU A 88 -4.46 -1.70 -14.27
CA GLU A 88 -5.32 -0.80 -13.49
C GLU A 88 -4.63 -0.37 -12.19
N GLN A 89 -4.04 -1.33 -11.49
CA GLN A 89 -3.27 -1.14 -10.26
C GLN A 89 -2.10 -0.19 -10.46
N LEU A 90 -1.25 -0.44 -11.45
CA LEU A 90 -0.10 0.42 -11.73
C LEU A 90 -0.54 1.83 -12.15
N ASN A 91 -1.55 1.94 -13.01
CA ASN A 91 -2.10 3.24 -13.40
C ASN A 91 -2.70 4.01 -12.22
N GLY A 92 -3.40 3.33 -11.32
CA GLY A 92 -3.95 3.92 -10.10
C GLY A 92 -2.86 4.46 -9.19
N LEU A 93 -1.83 3.66 -8.92
CA LEU A 93 -0.68 4.05 -8.11
C LEU A 93 0.08 5.24 -8.70
N TRP A 94 0.38 5.18 -10.00
CA TRP A 94 1.06 6.28 -10.69
C TRP A 94 0.27 7.59 -10.63
N THR A 95 -1.04 7.50 -10.80
CA THR A 95 -1.94 8.67 -10.75
C THR A 95 -1.88 9.41 -9.40
N VAL A 96 -1.65 8.69 -8.32
CA VAL A 96 -1.57 9.26 -6.96
C VAL A 96 -0.15 9.56 -6.51
N GLY A 97 0.84 9.45 -7.42
CA GLY A 97 2.21 9.88 -7.17
C GLY A 97 3.14 8.80 -6.60
N VAL A 98 2.74 7.54 -6.64
CA VAL A 98 3.64 6.42 -6.29
C VAL A 98 4.53 6.11 -7.49
N THR A 99 5.85 6.16 -7.28
CA THR A 99 6.86 5.86 -8.31
C THR A 99 7.62 4.56 -8.05
N ARG A 100 7.61 4.06 -6.81
CA ARG A 100 8.23 2.79 -6.46
C ARG A 100 7.31 1.63 -6.85
N TYR A 101 7.84 0.66 -7.61
CA TYR A 101 7.07 -0.49 -8.08
C TYR A 101 6.46 -1.25 -6.89
N PRO A 102 5.17 -1.63 -6.92
CA PRO A 102 4.55 -2.34 -5.81
C PRO A 102 5.09 -3.77 -5.68
N VAL A 103 5.10 -4.29 -4.45
CA VAL A 103 5.26 -5.72 -4.22
C VAL A 103 3.88 -6.36 -4.26
N ILE A 104 3.76 -7.44 -5.02
CA ILE A 104 2.51 -8.21 -5.13
C ILE A 104 2.82 -9.63 -4.69
N SER A 105 2.13 -10.13 -3.66
CA SER A 105 2.32 -11.48 -3.20
C SER A 105 1.81 -12.51 -4.22
N GLU A 106 2.24 -13.76 -4.07
CA GLU A 106 1.74 -14.86 -4.91
C GLU A 106 0.42 -15.44 -4.40
N LEU A 107 -0.13 -14.95 -3.28
CA LEU A 107 -1.43 -15.39 -2.77
C LEU A 107 -2.54 -14.95 -3.72
N PRO A 108 -3.30 -15.86 -4.31
CA PRO A 108 -4.40 -15.48 -5.19
C PRO A 108 -5.55 -14.82 -4.43
N ASP A 109 -6.24 -13.90 -5.09
CA ASP A 109 -7.54 -13.44 -4.61
C ASP A 109 -8.55 -14.60 -4.58
N GLY A 110 -8.96 -14.99 -3.37
CA GLY A 110 -9.86 -16.12 -3.13
C GLY A 110 -11.35 -15.77 -3.23
N TRP A 111 -11.72 -14.56 -3.65
CA TRP A 111 -13.10 -14.07 -3.60
C TRP A 111 -14.09 -14.82 -4.51
N ASN A 112 -13.65 -15.58 -5.48
CA ASN A 112 -14.50 -16.30 -6.45
C ASN A 112 -15.50 -17.31 -5.82
N GLY A 113 -16.20 -16.89 -4.75
CA GLY A 113 -17.24 -17.65 -4.07
C GLY A 113 -16.78 -18.57 -2.96
N VAL A 114 -15.47 -18.74 -2.77
CA VAL A 114 -14.89 -19.69 -1.81
C VAL A 114 -14.44 -19.01 -0.52
N ALA A 115 -13.94 -17.79 -0.57
CA ALA A 115 -13.36 -17.09 0.58
C ALA A 115 -14.31 -16.08 1.25
N ARG A 116 -15.60 -16.43 1.37
CA ARG A 116 -16.61 -15.55 2.00
C ARG A 116 -16.66 -15.63 3.52
N ASP A 117 -15.89 -16.48 4.13
CA ASP A 117 -15.72 -16.60 5.58
C ASP A 117 -14.28 -17.00 5.89
N MET A 118 -13.85 -16.77 7.13
CA MET A 118 -12.47 -17.01 7.59
C MET A 118 -12.00 -18.44 7.32
N LYS A 119 -12.85 -19.44 7.57
CA LYS A 119 -12.50 -20.86 7.36
C LYS A 119 -12.22 -21.17 5.90
N ASN A 120 -13.03 -20.63 5.00
CA ASN A 120 -12.87 -20.85 3.57
C ASN A 120 -11.72 -20.02 3.00
N ALA A 121 -11.48 -18.82 3.51
CA ALA A 121 -10.34 -17.98 3.14
C ALA A 121 -9.01 -18.68 3.49
N TYR A 122 -8.87 -19.19 4.71
CA TYR A 122 -7.69 -19.96 5.10
C TYR A 122 -7.55 -21.26 4.32
N ARG A 123 -8.65 -21.98 4.05
CA ARG A 123 -8.60 -23.18 3.22
C ARG A 123 -8.12 -22.86 1.81
N SER A 124 -8.57 -21.76 1.23
CA SER A 124 -8.13 -21.30 -0.09
C SER A 124 -6.64 -20.95 -0.07
N ALA A 125 -6.19 -20.19 0.94
CA ALA A 125 -4.78 -19.87 1.10
C ALA A 125 -3.90 -21.13 1.20
N VAL A 126 -4.27 -22.06 2.07
CA VAL A 126 -3.54 -23.34 2.25
C VAL A 126 -3.51 -24.17 0.96
N ALA A 127 -4.61 -24.19 0.20
CA ALA A 127 -4.66 -24.89 -1.09
C ALA A 127 -3.69 -24.30 -2.14
N ASN A 128 -3.29 -23.04 -1.95
CA ASN A 128 -2.30 -22.34 -2.76
C ASN A 128 -0.91 -22.29 -2.09
N GLY A 129 -0.66 -23.08 -1.05
CA GLY A 129 0.64 -23.15 -0.39
C GLY A 129 0.86 -22.14 0.74
N PHE A 130 -0.14 -21.34 1.09
CA PHE A 130 -0.04 -20.30 2.12
C PHE A 130 -0.72 -20.71 3.41
N THR A 131 0.04 -21.36 4.31
CA THR A 131 -0.39 -21.53 5.70
C THR A 131 -0.38 -20.19 6.44
N ARG A 132 -1.06 -20.11 7.59
CA ARG A 132 -1.00 -18.89 8.42
C ARG A 132 0.44 -18.51 8.78
N ASP A 133 1.26 -19.49 9.15
CA ASP A 133 2.67 -19.24 9.52
C ASP A 133 3.46 -18.73 8.32
N ARG A 134 3.22 -19.23 7.11
CA ARG A 134 3.85 -18.75 5.88
C ARG A 134 3.43 -17.31 5.56
N LEU A 135 2.17 -16.93 5.83
CA LEU A 135 1.70 -15.55 5.65
C LEU A 135 2.35 -14.60 6.65
N VAL A 136 2.52 -15.03 7.91
CA VAL A 136 3.27 -14.26 8.92
C VAL A 136 4.73 -14.10 8.50
N GLU A 137 5.39 -15.18 8.08
CA GLU A 137 6.78 -15.16 7.62
C GLU A 137 6.98 -14.19 6.45
N LEU A 138 6.07 -14.21 5.48
CA LEU A 138 6.09 -13.29 4.34
C LEU A 138 6.02 -11.81 4.77
N GLN A 139 5.17 -11.51 5.73
CA GLN A 139 5.08 -10.14 6.26
C GLN A 139 6.31 -9.76 7.09
N VAL A 140 6.90 -10.69 7.85
CA VAL A 140 8.19 -10.47 8.54
C VAL A 140 9.29 -10.13 7.52
N GLU A 141 9.35 -10.87 6.42
CA GLU A 141 10.28 -10.59 5.33
C GLU A 141 10.10 -9.18 4.78
N TYR A 142 8.87 -8.76 4.49
CA TYR A 142 8.59 -7.40 4.00
C TYR A 142 8.99 -6.32 5.00
N LEU A 143 8.69 -6.50 6.28
CA LEU A 143 9.06 -5.53 7.32
C LEU A 143 10.58 -5.40 7.46
N ARG A 144 11.32 -6.50 7.37
CA ARG A 144 12.79 -6.52 7.42
C ARG A 144 13.40 -5.93 6.16
N ARG A 145 12.89 -6.30 5.00
CA ARG A 145 13.39 -5.86 3.69
C ARG A 145 13.24 -4.36 3.49
N PHE A 146 12.09 -3.79 3.83
CA PHE A 146 11.79 -2.38 3.59
C PHE A 146 12.00 -1.48 4.80
N ARG A 147 12.20 -2.03 5.98
CA ARG A 147 12.53 -1.31 7.23
C ARG A 147 11.70 -0.04 7.45
N PRO A 148 10.35 -0.10 7.31
CA PRO A 148 9.50 1.09 7.34
C PRO A 148 9.54 1.81 8.68
N GLN A 149 9.49 3.15 8.65
CA GLN A 149 9.26 3.95 9.86
C GLN A 149 7.79 3.88 10.29
N VAL A 150 6.90 3.83 9.31
CA VAL A 150 5.45 3.72 9.50
C VAL A 150 4.90 2.56 8.68
N VAL A 151 4.02 1.78 9.29
CA VAL A 151 3.18 0.79 8.59
C VAL A 151 1.72 1.21 8.70
N VAL A 152 1.01 1.15 7.58
CA VAL A 152 -0.45 1.36 7.53
C VAL A 152 -1.11 0.11 6.98
N GLY A 153 -2.10 -0.40 7.70
CA GLY A 153 -2.85 -1.61 7.34
C GLY A 153 -4.36 -1.45 7.51
N HIS A 154 -5.07 -2.52 7.16
CA HIS A 154 -6.54 -2.59 7.23
C HIS A 154 -7.12 -2.63 8.64
N ASP A 155 -8.45 -2.51 8.71
CA ASP A 155 -9.24 -2.76 9.91
C ASP A 155 -9.05 -4.23 10.36
N PRO A 156 -8.74 -4.50 11.63
CA PRO A 156 -8.74 -5.86 12.17
C PRO A 156 -10.04 -6.63 11.96
N ASN A 157 -11.16 -5.94 11.76
CA ASN A 157 -12.44 -6.53 11.43
C ASN A 157 -12.70 -6.63 9.91
N GLY A 158 -11.76 -6.21 9.07
CA GLY A 158 -11.78 -6.32 7.62
C GLY A 158 -12.78 -5.39 6.94
N GLU A 159 -12.94 -4.14 7.44
CA GLU A 159 -13.88 -3.11 7.00
C GLU A 159 -15.34 -3.62 7.00
N TYR A 160 -15.74 -4.32 5.97
CA TYR A 160 -17.08 -4.94 5.87
C TYR A 160 -17.09 -6.43 6.24
N GLY A 161 -16.06 -6.91 6.96
CA GLY A 161 -15.89 -8.30 7.34
C GLY A 161 -15.24 -9.15 6.23
N HIS A 162 -14.45 -8.53 5.35
CA HIS A 162 -13.75 -9.24 4.29
C HIS A 162 -12.66 -10.15 4.88
N PRO A 163 -12.76 -11.49 4.69
CA PRO A 163 -11.84 -12.41 5.36
C PRO A 163 -10.37 -12.20 5.02
N GLN A 164 -10.03 -11.85 3.78
CA GLN A 164 -8.63 -11.63 3.41
C GLN A 164 -8.06 -10.34 4.00
N HIS A 165 -8.88 -9.29 4.22
CA HIS A 165 -8.45 -8.11 4.98
C HIS A 165 -8.15 -8.48 6.43
N ILE A 166 -9.01 -9.30 7.06
CA ILE A 166 -8.80 -9.78 8.43
C ILE A 166 -7.50 -10.60 8.51
N ILE A 167 -7.29 -11.56 7.58
CA ILE A 167 -6.07 -12.38 7.55
C ILE A 167 -4.82 -11.51 7.36
N ASN A 168 -4.86 -10.55 6.44
CA ASN A 168 -3.75 -9.62 6.22
C ASN A 168 -3.41 -8.88 7.52
N THR A 169 -4.40 -8.32 8.20
CA THR A 169 -4.17 -7.55 9.42
C THR A 169 -3.73 -8.42 10.60
N GLU A 170 -4.36 -9.58 10.84
CA GLU A 170 -3.98 -10.43 11.98
C GLU A 170 -2.58 -11.04 11.80
N THR A 171 -2.16 -11.35 10.57
CA THR A 171 -0.81 -11.84 10.31
C THR A 171 0.22 -10.70 10.38
N LEU A 172 -0.14 -9.47 10.02
CA LEU A 172 0.68 -8.29 10.27
C LEU A 172 0.92 -8.07 11.77
N MET A 173 -0.14 -8.15 12.58
CA MET A 173 -0.04 -7.93 14.03
C MET A 173 0.97 -8.88 14.67
N ASP A 174 1.02 -10.14 14.25
CA ASP A 174 2.04 -11.10 14.70
C ASP A 174 3.43 -10.75 14.14
N ALA A 175 3.50 -10.44 12.83
CA ALA A 175 4.75 -10.15 12.14
C ALA A 175 5.52 -8.96 12.73
N LEU A 176 4.81 -7.94 13.25
CA LEU A 176 5.43 -6.76 13.87
C LEU A 176 6.33 -7.12 15.05
N THR A 177 5.95 -8.10 15.85
CA THR A 177 6.77 -8.58 16.99
C THR A 177 7.89 -9.49 16.50
N LEU A 178 7.57 -10.38 15.57
CA LEU A 178 8.50 -11.38 15.05
C LEU A 178 9.60 -10.77 14.15
N ALA A 179 9.33 -9.67 13.48
CA ALA A 179 10.32 -8.97 12.68
C ALA A 179 11.50 -8.41 13.51
N ALA A 180 11.25 -8.09 14.76
CA ALA A 180 12.27 -7.64 15.72
C ALA A 180 13.03 -8.81 16.40
N ASP A 181 12.55 -10.05 16.28
CA ASP A 181 13.17 -11.23 16.91
C ASP A 181 14.21 -11.86 15.96
N PRO A 182 15.52 -11.83 16.30
CA PRO A 182 16.54 -12.43 15.45
C PRO A 182 16.47 -13.95 15.34
N THR A 183 15.72 -14.62 16.21
CA THR A 183 15.57 -16.08 16.20
C THR A 183 14.42 -16.57 15.33
N TYR A 184 13.55 -15.65 14.91
CA TYR A 184 12.47 -15.97 13.97
C TYR A 184 12.94 -15.77 12.54
N SER A 185 12.75 -16.76 11.67
CA SER A 185 13.21 -16.75 10.26
C SER A 185 14.66 -16.23 10.15
N GLU A 186 15.62 -17.04 10.62
CA GLU A 186 17.05 -16.69 10.68
C GLU A 186 17.60 -16.29 9.31
N GLU A 187 17.07 -16.86 8.22
CA GLU A 187 17.43 -16.53 6.85
C GLU A 187 17.13 -15.06 6.53
N THR A 188 15.89 -14.61 6.72
CA THR A 188 15.54 -13.21 6.44
C THR A 188 16.19 -12.23 7.43
N ALA A 189 16.51 -12.70 8.66
CA ALA A 189 17.29 -11.92 9.61
C ALA A 189 18.75 -11.76 9.17
N ALA A 190 19.33 -12.76 8.50
CA ALA A 190 20.67 -12.69 7.94
C ALA A 190 20.73 -11.79 6.70
N ASP A 191 19.71 -11.86 5.83
CA ASP A 191 19.66 -11.11 4.58
C ASP A 191 19.36 -9.62 4.77
N TYR A 192 18.41 -9.28 5.66
CA TYR A 192 17.90 -7.91 5.81
C TYR A 192 18.14 -7.30 7.19
N GLY A 193 18.58 -8.09 8.17
CA GLY A 193 18.60 -7.70 9.57
C GLY A 193 17.21 -7.77 10.22
N VAL A 194 17.17 -7.54 11.53
CA VAL A 194 15.92 -7.41 12.27
C VAL A 194 15.39 -5.98 12.17
N TRP A 195 14.06 -5.83 12.27
CA TRP A 195 13.46 -4.51 12.24
C TRP A 195 12.30 -4.38 13.22
N ASP A 196 12.39 -3.41 14.11
CA ASP A 196 11.30 -3.03 15.02
C ASP A 196 10.61 -1.77 14.47
N VAL A 197 9.42 -1.95 13.92
CA VAL A 197 8.67 -0.86 13.25
C VAL A 197 8.32 0.22 14.26
N PRO A 198 8.78 1.48 14.04
CA PRO A 198 8.51 2.58 14.99
C PRO A 198 7.04 2.86 15.23
N LYS A 199 6.20 2.84 14.20
CA LYS A 199 4.76 3.11 14.33
C LYS A 199 3.94 2.27 13.36
N THR A 200 2.84 1.70 13.86
CA THR A 200 1.88 0.97 13.05
C THR A 200 0.48 1.50 13.29
N TYR A 201 -0.16 1.95 12.21
CA TYR A 201 -1.55 2.38 12.21
C TYR A 201 -2.44 1.37 11.50
N LEU A 202 -3.57 1.08 12.10
CA LEU A 202 -4.60 0.24 11.47
C LEU A 202 -5.86 1.07 11.24
N HIS A 203 -6.44 0.91 10.06
CA HIS A 203 -7.69 1.54 9.69
C HIS A 203 -8.80 1.13 10.67
N LEU A 204 -9.58 2.07 11.12
CA LEU A 204 -10.69 1.92 12.08
C LEU A 204 -10.32 1.26 13.43
N TYR A 205 -9.04 1.09 13.75
CA TYR A 205 -8.64 0.55 15.04
C TYR A 205 -9.09 1.46 16.18
N GLY A 206 -9.70 0.88 17.21
CA GLY A 206 -10.45 1.63 18.22
C GLY A 206 -9.62 2.38 19.26
N GLU A 207 -8.33 2.07 19.39
CA GLU A 207 -7.44 2.63 20.41
C GLU A 207 -6.49 3.67 19.82
N ASN A 208 -6.05 4.64 20.64
CA ASN A 208 -5.13 5.71 20.23
C ASN A 208 -5.48 6.31 18.86
N ARG A 209 -6.75 6.70 18.73
CA ARG A 209 -7.33 7.13 17.46
C ARG A 209 -6.78 8.46 17.00
N ILE A 210 -6.53 8.53 15.71
CA ILE A 210 -6.21 9.76 14.99
C ILE A 210 -7.18 9.94 13.83
N THR A 211 -7.37 11.19 13.42
CA THR A 211 -8.24 11.54 12.28
C THR A 211 -7.43 12.31 11.25
N MET A 212 -7.32 11.75 10.06
CA MET A 212 -6.53 12.32 8.98
C MET A 212 -7.32 13.36 8.19
N ASP A 213 -6.65 14.43 7.76
CA ASP A 213 -7.25 15.46 6.90
C ASP A 213 -6.90 15.22 5.42
N TRP A 214 -7.72 14.42 4.77
CA TRP A 214 -7.60 14.13 3.34
C TRP A 214 -8.32 15.16 2.45
N ASP A 215 -8.94 16.17 3.04
CA ASP A 215 -9.71 17.20 2.34
C ASP A 215 -8.93 18.50 2.13
N ARG A 216 -7.70 18.59 2.64
CA ARG A 216 -6.84 19.75 2.40
C ARG A 216 -6.26 19.75 0.97
N PRO A 217 -6.10 20.93 0.34
CA PRO A 217 -5.47 21.06 -0.97
C PRO A 217 -4.01 20.62 -0.95
N LEU A 218 -3.59 19.88 -1.97
CA LEU A 218 -2.22 19.42 -2.20
C LEU A 218 -1.57 20.27 -3.30
N ALA A 219 -0.41 20.84 -3.02
CA ALA A 219 0.26 21.77 -3.93
C ALA A 219 0.77 21.08 -5.19
N ARG A 220 1.37 19.88 -5.03
CA ARG A 220 1.91 19.10 -6.17
C ARG A 220 0.83 18.57 -7.11
N PHE A 221 -0.42 18.53 -6.66
CA PHE A 221 -1.58 18.14 -7.47
C PHE A 221 -2.43 19.32 -7.93
N GLY A 222 -1.86 20.54 -7.95
CA GLY A 222 -2.54 21.73 -8.43
C GLY A 222 -3.75 22.14 -7.58
N GLY A 223 -3.71 21.84 -6.29
CA GLY A 223 -4.75 22.17 -5.33
C GLY A 223 -5.87 21.14 -5.19
N LYS A 224 -5.79 19.98 -5.89
CA LYS A 224 -6.68 18.86 -5.60
C LYS A 224 -6.40 18.30 -4.21
N THR A 225 -7.43 17.79 -3.56
CA THR A 225 -7.30 17.13 -2.26
C THR A 225 -6.84 15.68 -2.41
N ALA A 226 -6.36 15.08 -1.31
CA ALA A 226 -6.00 13.66 -1.32
C ALA A 226 -7.21 12.78 -1.66
N TYR A 227 -8.42 13.15 -1.22
CA TYR A 227 -9.67 12.54 -1.61
C TYR A 227 -9.89 12.58 -3.14
N GLU A 228 -9.75 13.76 -3.76
CA GLU A 228 -9.92 13.92 -5.20
C GLU A 228 -8.88 13.11 -5.99
N MET A 229 -7.64 13.05 -5.50
CA MET A 229 -6.61 12.24 -6.14
C MET A 229 -6.89 10.75 -6.02
N SER A 230 -7.35 10.27 -4.87
CA SER A 230 -7.75 8.86 -4.73
C SER A 230 -8.93 8.49 -5.62
N LYS A 231 -9.87 9.42 -5.87
CA LYS A 231 -10.93 9.22 -6.88
C LYS A 231 -10.34 9.01 -8.28
N LEU A 232 -9.34 9.79 -8.64
CA LEU A 232 -8.66 9.64 -9.94
C LEU A 232 -7.88 8.32 -10.01
N GLY A 233 -7.22 7.91 -8.92
CA GLY A 233 -6.57 6.61 -8.81
C GLY A 233 -7.58 5.47 -8.95
N PHE A 234 -8.71 5.53 -8.24
CA PHE A 234 -9.77 4.52 -8.36
C PHE A 234 -10.41 4.50 -9.77
N ALA A 235 -10.47 5.62 -10.45
CA ALA A 235 -10.96 5.67 -11.82
C ALA A 235 -10.15 4.80 -12.80
N CYS A 236 -8.90 4.45 -12.45
CA CYS A 236 -8.08 3.52 -13.21
C CYS A 236 -8.52 2.06 -13.04
N HIS A 237 -9.15 1.70 -11.91
CA HIS A 237 -9.63 0.35 -11.59
C HIS A 237 -10.97 0.04 -12.27
N ARG A 238 -11.03 0.09 -13.58
CA ARG A 238 -12.27 -0.03 -14.38
C ARG A 238 -13.02 -1.33 -14.14
N SER A 239 -12.31 -2.41 -13.91
CA SER A 239 -12.88 -3.72 -13.61
C SER A 239 -13.65 -3.73 -12.27
N GLN A 240 -13.45 -2.73 -11.41
CA GLN A 240 -14.06 -2.60 -10.08
C GLN A 240 -15.20 -1.59 -10.02
N HIS A 241 -15.51 -0.88 -11.11
CA HIS A 241 -16.55 0.16 -11.14
C HIS A 241 -17.99 -0.37 -10.99
N TYR A 242 -18.20 -1.67 -11.08
CA TYR A 242 -19.49 -2.30 -10.82
C TYR A 242 -19.79 -2.51 -9.33
N THR A 243 -18.79 -2.33 -8.45
CA THR A 243 -18.95 -2.51 -7.01
C THR A 243 -19.70 -1.34 -6.39
N TRP A 244 -20.37 -1.59 -5.26
CA TRP A 244 -21.06 -0.52 -4.53
C TRP A 244 -20.09 0.53 -3.95
N PHE A 245 -18.81 0.22 -3.82
CA PHE A 245 -17.76 1.16 -3.42
C PHE A 245 -17.54 2.27 -4.44
N SER A 246 -17.69 2.00 -5.73
CA SER A 246 -17.58 3.03 -6.76
C SER A 246 -18.59 4.15 -6.56
N ASP A 247 -19.74 3.83 -5.97
CA ASP A 247 -20.77 4.83 -5.67
C ASP A 247 -20.30 5.86 -4.65
N TRP A 248 -19.42 5.48 -3.71
CA TRP A 248 -18.87 6.42 -2.72
C TRP A 248 -17.94 7.44 -3.37
N LEU A 249 -17.05 6.98 -4.23
CA LEU A 249 -16.10 7.84 -4.92
C LEU A 249 -16.76 8.65 -6.03
N SER A 250 -17.79 8.11 -6.69
CA SER A 250 -18.56 8.81 -7.72
C SER A 250 -19.60 9.78 -7.17
N GLY A 251 -20.00 9.63 -5.91
CA GLY A 251 -21.09 10.37 -5.30
C GLY A 251 -22.49 9.86 -5.67
N ALA A 252 -22.61 8.71 -6.34
CA ALA A 252 -23.92 8.19 -6.82
C ALA A 252 -24.87 7.79 -5.69
N ARG A 253 -24.35 7.38 -4.52
CA ARG A 253 -25.15 7.04 -3.31
C ARG A 253 -25.21 8.13 -2.27
N GLY A 254 -24.71 9.30 -2.55
CA GLY A 254 -24.69 10.45 -1.66
C GLY A 254 -23.88 11.55 -2.31
N ASN A 255 -24.04 12.74 -1.81
CA ASN A 255 -23.25 13.89 -2.27
C ASN A 255 -21.87 13.87 -1.62
N TYR A 256 -21.09 12.81 -1.83
CA TYR A 256 -19.72 12.74 -1.34
C TYR A 256 -18.84 13.64 -2.18
N THR A 257 -18.40 14.72 -1.59
CA THR A 257 -17.50 15.70 -2.21
C THR A 257 -16.12 15.74 -1.55
N LYS A 258 -16.01 15.08 -0.41
CA LYS A 258 -14.80 15.05 0.42
C LYS A 258 -14.73 13.77 1.25
N ALA A 259 -13.54 13.44 1.75
CA ALA A 259 -13.30 12.24 2.56
C ALA A 259 -14.16 12.20 3.82
N THR A 260 -14.34 13.35 4.46
CA THR A 260 -15.15 13.48 5.69
C THR A 260 -16.66 13.23 5.48
N ASP A 261 -17.16 13.16 4.25
CA ASP A 261 -18.53 12.75 3.95
C ASP A 261 -18.73 11.22 4.09
N ILE A 262 -17.66 10.44 3.92
CA ILE A 262 -17.69 8.97 4.01
C ILE A 262 -17.69 8.58 5.49
N LYS A 263 -18.85 8.20 6.02
CA LYS A 263 -18.99 7.85 7.44
C LYS A 263 -18.80 6.36 7.71
N LYS A 264 -19.28 5.51 6.80
CA LYS A 264 -19.14 4.08 6.93
C LYS A 264 -17.78 3.66 6.39
N TYR A 265 -16.98 2.98 7.20
CA TYR A 265 -15.58 2.67 6.88
C TYR A 265 -14.79 3.93 6.51
N SER A 266 -14.90 4.94 7.39
CA SER A 266 -14.32 6.27 7.16
C SER A 266 -12.82 6.18 6.87
N PRO A 267 -12.35 6.62 5.71
CA PRO A 267 -10.94 6.55 5.34
C PRO A 267 -10.06 7.53 6.11
N THR A 268 -10.66 8.37 6.95
CA THR A 268 -9.91 9.34 7.78
C THR A 268 -9.56 8.80 9.16
N GLU A 269 -10.17 7.67 9.58
CA GLU A 269 -10.04 7.17 10.94
C GLU A 269 -9.04 6.03 11.04
N TYR A 270 -8.00 6.22 11.84
CA TYR A 270 -6.96 5.24 12.13
C TYR A 270 -6.72 5.15 13.64
N GLY A 271 -6.15 4.04 14.10
CA GLY A 271 -5.64 3.91 15.46
C GLY A 271 -4.18 3.48 15.46
N LEU A 272 -3.38 4.06 16.35
CA LEU A 272 -2.00 3.64 16.58
C LEU A 272 -2.01 2.32 17.34
N TYR A 273 -1.83 1.23 16.59
CA TYR A 273 -1.83 -0.13 17.12
C TYR A 273 -0.57 -0.44 17.94
N ARG A 274 0.59 -0.05 17.43
CA ARG A 274 1.88 -0.31 18.06
C ARG A 274 2.83 0.86 17.83
N THR A 275 3.64 1.17 18.84
CA THR A 275 4.70 2.16 18.73
C THR A 275 5.90 1.79 19.60
N THR A 276 7.12 2.12 19.14
CA THR A 276 8.36 2.05 19.91
C THR A 276 8.89 3.45 20.27
N VAL A 277 8.26 4.51 19.75
CA VAL A 277 8.67 5.91 19.95
C VAL A 277 7.70 6.70 20.85
N GLY A 278 6.72 6.02 21.42
CA GLY A 278 5.72 6.63 22.28
C GLY A 278 4.41 6.95 21.58
N ALA A 279 3.36 7.15 22.36
CA ALA A 279 2.04 7.51 21.86
C ALA A 279 2.08 8.88 21.16
N ASP A 280 1.18 9.08 20.21
CA ASP A 280 0.96 10.39 19.61
C ASP A 280 0.39 11.32 20.68
N THR A 281 1.23 12.23 21.15
CA THR A 281 0.88 13.20 22.18
C THR A 281 0.44 14.52 21.57
N GLY A 282 0.55 14.63 20.27
CA GLY A 282 0.14 15.80 19.52
C GLY A 282 -1.36 16.00 19.63
N VAL A 283 -1.73 17.21 19.90
CA VAL A 283 -3.13 17.62 19.88
C VAL A 283 -3.58 17.62 18.43
N GLY A 284 -4.27 16.58 18.02
CA GLY A 284 -4.81 16.50 16.68
C GLY A 284 -4.59 15.17 15.97
N GLY A 285 -3.45 14.49 16.18
CA GLY A 285 -3.20 13.20 15.53
C GLY A 285 -3.47 13.23 14.03
N TRP A 286 -2.87 14.18 13.32
CA TRP A 286 -3.12 14.43 11.89
C TRP A 286 -2.05 13.82 11.00
N ASP A 287 -0.99 13.25 11.58
CA ASP A 287 0.17 12.79 10.84
C ASP A 287 0.67 11.46 11.40
N PHE A 288 0.83 10.49 10.51
CA PHE A 288 1.44 9.20 10.86
C PHE A 288 2.91 9.32 11.31
N PHE A 289 3.60 10.39 10.90
CA PHE A 289 5.00 10.63 11.23
C PHE A 289 5.20 11.52 12.47
N GLU A 290 4.15 11.83 13.21
CA GLU A 290 4.31 12.54 14.47
C GLU A 290 5.33 11.84 15.37
N ASN A 291 6.25 12.59 15.98
CA ASN A 291 7.41 12.11 16.76
C ASN A 291 8.44 11.26 15.97
N LEU A 292 8.45 11.34 14.65
CA LEU A 292 9.46 10.73 13.80
C LEU A 292 10.16 11.79 12.95
N THR A 293 11.47 11.63 12.73
CA THR A 293 12.19 12.33 11.67
C THR A 293 12.18 11.45 10.42
N VAL A 294 11.70 11.98 9.30
CA VAL A 294 11.55 11.23 8.06
C VAL A 294 12.91 11.09 7.38
N ARG A 295 13.35 9.86 7.12
CA ARG A 295 14.68 9.57 6.57
C ARG A 295 14.93 10.17 5.19
N SER A 296 13.93 10.14 4.32
CA SER A 296 14.05 10.67 2.95
C SER A 296 14.31 12.17 2.91
N THR A 297 13.90 12.93 3.93
CA THR A 297 14.17 14.37 4.02
C THR A 297 15.59 14.69 4.50
N GLU A 298 16.19 13.82 5.32
CA GLU A 298 17.58 14.00 5.80
C GLU A 298 18.61 13.85 4.67
N THR A 299 18.38 12.93 3.71
CA THR A 299 19.28 12.74 2.57
C THR A 299 19.29 13.91 1.59
N SER A 300 18.21 14.66 1.48
CA SER A 300 18.14 15.84 0.60
C SER A 300 18.85 17.07 1.16
N GLU A 301 19.04 17.18 2.49
CA GLU A 301 19.77 18.28 3.11
C GLU A 301 21.29 18.10 3.04
N ILE A 302 21.77 16.86 2.97
CA ILE A 302 23.21 16.56 2.89
C ILE A 302 23.76 16.82 1.46
N ASP A 303 22.97 16.58 0.44
CA ASP A 303 23.38 16.78 -0.97
C ASP A 303 23.32 18.26 -1.42
N GLY A 304 22.69 19.14 -0.67
CA GLY A 304 22.62 20.58 -0.92
C GLY A 304 23.77 21.41 -0.33
N SER A 305 24.70 20.81 0.40
CA SER A 305 25.79 21.52 1.10
C SER A 305 27.16 21.47 0.41
N GLU A 306 27.25 20.88 -0.78
CA GLU A 306 28.46 20.88 -1.62
C GLU A 306 28.21 21.57 -2.98
N THR A 307 28.01 22.90 -2.96
CA THR A 307 28.20 23.75 -4.15
C THR A 307 28.95 25.03 -3.79
#